data_7f777f971949655e543a24a37d32d170
#
_entry.id   7f777f971949655e543a24a37d32d170
#
_cell.length_a   1.000
_cell.length_b   1.000
_cell.length_c   1.000
_cell.angle_alpha   90.00
_cell.angle_beta   90.00
_cell.angle_gamma   90.00
#
_symmetry.space_group_name_H-M   'P 1'
#
loop_
_entity.id
_entity.type
_entity.pdbx_description
1 polymer ?
#
loop_
_entity_poly.entity_id
_entity_poly.type
_entity_poly.pdbx_seq_one_letter_code
_entity_poly.pdbx_strand_id
1 'polypeptide(L)'
;MSPDDHAYPPIARARSGDAGTTTVPSVCPHDCTSTCALDVERLSSSKIGRVRGSMRNDYTAGVICEKVARYAERIHHPDRLMKPLRRVGPKGSKQFAEISWTDALDIVAEQFIAKARQHGTETIWPSVFTTSASS
;
A
#
# COMPACT_ATOMS: atom_id res chain seq x y z
N MET A 1 22.43 -8.53 30.59
CA MET A 1 22.00 -7.69 29.47
C MET A 1 20.74 -6.97 29.93
N SER A 2 20.86 -5.65 30.15
CA SER A 2 19.75 -4.82 30.63
C SER A 2 18.73 -4.60 29.51
N PRO A 3 17.40 -4.54 29.79
CA PRO A 3 16.38 -4.32 28.79
C PRO A 3 16.47 -2.96 28.08
N ASP A 4 17.29 -2.04 28.56
CA ASP A 4 17.36 -0.66 28.11
C ASP A 4 18.42 -0.38 27.01
N ASP A 5 19.19 -1.39 26.59
CA ASP A 5 20.26 -1.21 25.59
C ASP A 5 19.77 -1.17 24.14
N HIS A 6 18.45 -1.22 23.92
CA HIS A 6 17.84 -1.10 22.60
C HIS A 6 17.06 0.20 22.41
N ALA A 7 17.51 1.27 23.05
CA ALA A 7 16.97 2.59 22.73
C ALA A 7 17.32 2.93 21.28
N TYR A 8 16.34 2.80 20.38
CA TYR A 8 16.44 3.35 19.03
C TYR A 8 16.92 4.80 19.11
N PRO A 9 17.96 5.16 18.35
CA PRO A 9 18.38 6.55 18.32
C PRO A 9 17.17 7.42 17.97
N PRO A 10 17.01 8.58 18.62
CA PRO A 10 15.89 9.47 18.35
C PRO A 10 15.85 9.75 16.85
N ILE A 11 14.64 9.66 16.27
CA ILE A 11 14.39 9.93 14.85
C ILE A 11 15.00 11.30 14.56
N ALA A 12 16.16 11.33 13.92
CA ALA A 12 16.76 12.56 13.50
C ALA A 12 15.77 13.31 12.61
N ARG A 13 15.37 14.51 13.05
CA ARG A 13 14.48 15.37 12.27
C ARG A 13 15.03 15.43 10.85
N ALA A 14 14.16 15.20 9.88
CA ALA A 14 14.45 15.22 8.46
C ALA A 14 15.41 16.38 8.14
N ARG A 15 16.54 16.06 7.51
CA ARG A 15 17.40 17.09 6.93
C ARG A 15 16.60 17.74 5.82
N SER A 16 16.23 18.99 6.01
CA SER A 16 15.62 19.84 5.00
C SER A 16 16.63 20.10 3.89
N GLY A 17 16.53 19.37 2.81
CA GLY A 17 17.14 19.73 1.54
C GLY A 17 16.07 20.33 0.66
N ASP A 18 16.26 21.54 0.22
CA ASP A 18 15.40 22.40 -0.60
C ASP A 18 14.06 22.82 0.02
N ALA A 19 13.73 24.11 -0.16
CA ALA A 19 12.57 24.75 0.42
C ALA A 19 11.28 23.95 0.15
N GLY A 20 10.79 23.23 1.16
CA GLY A 20 9.51 22.53 1.13
C GLY A 20 9.53 20.99 1.10
N THR A 21 10.66 20.36 0.79
CA THR A 21 10.75 18.88 0.76
C THR A 21 11.19 18.33 2.11
N THR A 22 10.43 17.37 2.65
CA THR A 22 10.78 16.66 3.90
C THR A 22 10.87 15.15 3.64
N THR A 23 11.82 14.49 4.31
CA THR A 23 11.89 13.04 4.30
C THR A 23 11.15 12.47 5.50
N VAL A 24 10.22 11.56 5.27
CA VAL A 24 9.37 10.94 6.29
C VAL A 24 9.66 9.44 6.34
N PRO A 25 9.89 8.86 7.54
CA PRO A 25 10.04 7.43 7.68
C PRO A 25 8.72 6.70 7.42
N SER A 26 8.82 5.54 6.79
CA SER A 26 7.69 4.66 6.50
C SER A 26 8.15 3.20 6.49
N VAL A 27 7.22 2.29 6.22
CA VAL A 27 7.49 0.87 6.05
C VAL A 27 6.93 0.39 4.73
N CYS A 28 7.52 -0.66 4.19
CA CYS A 28 7.02 -1.29 2.98
C CYS A 28 5.65 -1.94 3.25
N PRO A 29 4.62 -1.65 2.42
CA PRO A 29 3.28 -2.21 2.63
C PRO A 29 3.09 -3.60 2.02
N HIS A 30 4.13 -4.19 1.43
CA HIS A 30 4.04 -5.56 0.91
C HIS A 30 4.15 -6.58 2.04
N ASP A 31 3.48 -7.70 1.85
CA ASP A 31 3.54 -8.90 2.68
C ASP A 31 4.83 -9.73 2.46
N CYS A 32 5.93 -9.05 2.22
CA CYS A 32 7.24 -9.65 1.97
C CYS A 32 8.02 -9.80 3.28
N THR A 33 8.74 -10.91 3.43
CA THR A 33 9.57 -11.20 4.61
C THR A 33 10.69 -10.20 4.86
N SER A 34 11.08 -9.40 3.85
CA SER A 34 12.13 -8.39 3.99
C SER A 34 11.72 -7.20 4.87
N THR A 35 10.44 -6.94 5.06
CA THR A 35 9.92 -5.87 5.95
C THR A 35 10.68 -4.55 5.89
N CYS A 36 11.00 -4.08 4.68
CA CYS A 36 11.91 -2.95 4.47
C CYS A 36 11.39 -1.67 5.11
N ALA A 37 12.27 -0.99 5.87
CA ALA A 37 12.04 0.39 6.27
C ALA A 37 12.31 1.34 5.11
N LEU A 38 11.51 2.39 5.00
CA LEU A 38 11.54 3.34 3.90
C LEU A 38 11.79 4.76 4.38
N ASP A 39 12.45 5.53 3.56
CA ASP A 39 12.54 6.99 3.64
C ASP A 39 11.83 7.57 2.42
N VAL A 40 10.72 8.28 2.67
CA VAL A 40 9.84 8.82 1.64
C VAL A 40 9.97 10.34 1.56
N GLU A 41 10.27 10.88 0.40
CA GLU A 41 10.24 12.32 0.16
C GLU A 41 8.78 12.80 0.11
N ARG A 42 8.41 13.70 1.02
CA ARG A 42 7.12 14.38 1.01
C ARG A 42 7.27 15.74 0.35
N LEU A 43 6.67 15.91 -0.81
CA LEU A 43 6.69 17.14 -1.59
C LEU A 43 5.56 18.09 -1.19
N SER A 44 4.40 17.54 -0.76
CA SER A 44 3.26 18.32 -0.24
C SER A 44 2.40 17.44 0.67
N SER A 45 1.24 17.95 1.09
CA SER A 45 0.25 17.16 1.85
C SER A 45 -0.34 15.98 1.06
N SER A 46 -0.30 16.03 -0.27
CA SER A 46 -0.90 15.03 -1.17
C SER A 46 0.08 14.43 -2.19
N LYS A 47 1.36 14.82 -2.14
CA LYS A 47 2.35 14.39 -3.13
C LYS A 47 3.62 13.88 -2.48
N ILE A 48 4.02 12.68 -2.87
CA ILE A 48 5.31 12.10 -2.53
C ILE A 48 6.27 12.16 -3.73
N GLY A 49 7.54 12.26 -3.43
CA GLY A 49 8.63 12.17 -4.39
C GLY A 49 9.27 10.77 -4.35
N ARG A 50 10.59 10.74 -4.25
CA ARG A 50 11.36 9.51 -4.26
C ARG A 50 11.11 8.66 -3.01
N VAL A 51 11.06 7.34 -3.20
CA VAL A 51 11.06 6.34 -2.13
C VAL A 51 12.42 5.66 -2.12
N ARG A 52 13.04 5.56 -0.95
CA ARG A 52 14.34 4.91 -0.75
C ARG A 52 14.26 3.94 0.41
N GLY A 53 15.16 2.97 0.45
CA GLY A 53 15.37 2.16 1.65
C GLY A 53 16.01 3.00 2.76
N SER A 54 15.53 2.79 3.98
CA SER A 54 16.09 3.47 5.16
C SER A 54 17.25 2.67 5.73
N MET A 55 18.36 3.36 6.02
CA MET A 55 19.50 2.78 6.72
C MET A 55 19.22 2.49 8.21
N ARG A 56 18.03 2.86 8.70
CA ARG A 56 17.60 2.59 10.08
C ARG A 56 17.19 1.14 10.33
N ASN A 57 17.03 0.35 9.28
CA ASN A 57 16.80 -1.08 9.39
C ASN A 57 18.09 -1.82 9.01
N ASP A 58 18.76 -2.37 10.00
CA ASP A 58 20.05 -3.06 9.84
C ASP A 58 19.92 -4.32 8.97
N TYR A 59 18.74 -4.96 8.98
CA TYR A 59 18.48 -6.17 8.21
C TYR A 59 18.50 -5.90 6.69
N THR A 60 17.82 -4.86 6.24
CA THR A 60 17.78 -4.50 4.82
C THR A 60 18.82 -3.47 4.42
N ALA A 61 19.43 -2.76 5.41
CA ALA A 61 20.53 -1.82 5.22
C ALA A 61 20.33 -0.87 4.02
N GLY A 62 19.16 -0.27 3.93
CA GLY A 62 18.83 0.68 2.85
C GLY A 62 18.47 0.04 1.50
N VAL A 63 18.47 -1.29 1.39
CA VAL A 63 18.06 -1.98 0.15
C VAL A 63 16.54 -2.05 0.07
N ILE A 64 15.99 -1.76 -1.11
CA ILE A 64 14.59 -1.95 -1.47
C ILE A 64 14.49 -2.54 -2.88
N CYS A 65 13.39 -3.22 -3.16
CA CYS A 65 13.14 -3.75 -4.49
C CYS A 65 12.66 -2.67 -5.46
N GLU A 66 12.82 -2.91 -6.75
CA GLU A 66 12.42 -2.02 -7.84
C GLU A 66 10.93 -1.63 -7.78
N LYS A 67 10.05 -2.54 -7.36
CA LYS A 67 8.61 -2.25 -7.23
C LYS A 67 8.35 -1.10 -6.26
N VAL A 68 9.00 -1.13 -5.10
CA VAL A 68 8.82 -0.12 -4.05
C VAL A 68 9.51 1.18 -4.41
N ALA A 69 10.69 1.12 -5.02
CA ALA A 69 11.42 2.30 -5.49
C ALA A 69 10.57 3.16 -6.45
N ARG A 70 9.66 2.54 -7.22
CA ARG A 70 8.78 3.19 -8.19
C ARG A 70 7.37 3.51 -7.68
N TYR A 71 7.12 3.46 -6.39
CA TYR A 71 5.79 3.73 -5.85
C TYR A 71 5.25 5.12 -6.14
N ALA A 72 6.11 6.14 -6.15
CA ALA A 72 5.68 7.49 -6.49
C ALA A 72 5.10 7.58 -7.90
N GLU A 73 5.72 6.90 -8.87
CA GLU A 73 5.22 6.83 -10.25
C GLU A 73 3.84 6.18 -10.33
N ARG A 74 3.65 5.08 -9.60
CA ARG A 74 2.37 4.37 -9.54
C ARG A 74 1.29 5.20 -8.84
N ILE A 75 1.62 5.83 -7.71
CA ILE A 75 0.67 6.60 -6.91
C ILE A 75 0.18 7.83 -7.66
N HIS A 76 1.08 8.48 -8.39
CA HIS A 76 0.79 9.73 -9.12
C HIS A 76 0.60 9.51 -10.62
N HIS A 77 0.38 8.26 -11.06
CA HIS A 77 0.14 7.97 -12.47
C HIS A 77 -1.15 8.65 -12.95
N PRO A 78 -1.16 9.32 -14.11
CA PRO A 78 -2.34 10.02 -14.62
C PRO A 78 -3.55 9.10 -14.83
N ASP A 79 -3.31 7.84 -15.22
CA ASP A 79 -4.38 6.85 -15.46
C ASP A 79 -4.79 6.10 -14.17
N ARG A 80 -4.31 6.54 -13.00
CA ARG A 80 -4.72 5.92 -11.75
C ARG A 80 -6.21 6.12 -11.51
N LEU A 81 -6.93 5.04 -11.26
CA LEU A 81 -8.33 5.08 -10.87
C LEU A 81 -8.46 5.74 -9.48
N MET A 82 -9.17 6.86 -9.42
CA MET A 82 -9.40 7.61 -8.19
C MET A 82 -10.79 7.37 -7.58
N LYS A 83 -11.67 6.71 -8.33
CA LYS A 83 -13.02 6.35 -7.92
C LYS A 83 -13.32 4.90 -8.28
N PRO A 84 -14.25 4.24 -7.59
CA PRO A 84 -14.70 2.92 -7.97
C PRO A 84 -15.36 2.94 -9.36
N LEU A 85 -15.15 1.86 -10.10
CA LEU A 85 -15.75 1.67 -11.41
C LEU A 85 -16.67 0.46 -11.40
N ARG A 86 -17.91 0.66 -11.86
CA ARG A 86 -18.88 -0.42 -12.12
C ARG A 86 -18.89 -0.75 -13.59
N ARG A 87 -18.79 -2.04 -13.92
CA ARG A 87 -18.97 -2.49 -15.30
C ARG A 87 -20.43 -2.31 -15.73
N VAL A 88 -20.65 -1.61 -16.84
CA VAL A 88 -21.99 -1.35 -17.40
C VAL A 88 -22.26 -2.10 -18.71
N GLY A 89 -21.24 -2.69 -19.32
CA GLY A 89 -21.35 -3.47 -20.55
C GLY A 89 -21.13 -4.97 -20.34
N PRO A 90 -21.23 -5.77 -21.41
CA PRO A 90 -20.89 -7.19 -21.38
C PRO A 90 -19.48 -7.45 -20.89
N LYS A 91 -19.23 -8.67 -20.38
CA LYS A 91 -17.88 -9.07 -19.95
C LYS A 91 -16.91 -8.95 -21.14
N GLY A 92 -15.80 -8.26 -20.93
CA GLY A 92 -14.77 -8.03 -21.96
C GLY A 92 -14.95 -6.73 -22.78
N SER A 93 -16.09 -6.05 -22.70
CA SER A 93 -16.35 -4.81 -23.46
C SER A 93 -15.55 -3.59 -23.00
N LYS A 94 -14.91 -3.66 -21.83
CA LYS A 94 -14.19 -2.55 -21.18
C LYS A 94 -15.06 -1.31 -20.91
N GLN A 95 -16.37 -1.48 -20.85
CA GLN A 95 -17.31 -0.39 -20.56
C GLN A 95 -17.53 -0.30 -19.06
N PHE A 96 -17.13 0.82 -18.48
CA PHE A 96 -17.24 1.11 -17.04
C PHE A 96 -17.83 2.50 -16.82
N ALA A 97 -18.55 2.65 -15.71
CA ALA A 97 -19.03 3.93 -15.21
C ALA A 97 -18.48 4.17 -13.81
N GLU A 98 -18.13 5.41 -13.50
CA GLU A 98 -17.77 5.80 -12.14
C GLU A 98 -19.00 5.73 -11.23
N ILE A 99 -18.78 5.24 -10.01
CA ILE A 99 -19.79 5.18 -8.95
C ILE A 99 -19.21 5.72 -7.65
N SER A 100 -20.07 6.02 -6.68
CA SER A 100 -19.62 6.40 -5.34
C SER A 100 -19.02 5.22 -4.58
N TRP A 101 -18.22 5.51 -3.54
CA TRP A 101 -17.74 4.47 -2.63
C TRP A 101 -18.88 3.78 -1.89
N THR A 102 -19.92 4.52 -1.52
CA THR A 102 -21.11 3.95 -0.87
C THR A 102 -21.79 2.94 -1.77
N ASP A 103 -22.09 3.32 -3.01
CA ASP A 103 -22.70 2.40 -3.97
C ASP A 103 -21.84 1.17 -4.24
N ALA A 104 -20.52 1.34 -4.33
CA ALA A 104 -19.59 0.23 -4.54
C ALA A 104 -19.61 -0.76 -3.38
N LEU A 105 -19.58 -0.26 -2.14
CA LEU A 105 -19.63 -1.10 -0.93
C LEU A 105 -20.97 -1.81 -0.80
N ASP A 106 -22.07 -1.12 -1.05
CA ASP A 106 -23.41 -1.70 -1.01
C ASP A 106 -23.57 -2.84 -2.03
N ILE A 107 -23.13 -2.63 -3.27
CA ILE A 107 -23.13 -3.67 -4.30
C ILE A 107 -22.34 -4.91 -3.86
N VAL A 108 -21.15 -4.72 -3.28
CA VAL A 108 -20.31 -5.83 -2.82
C VAL A 108 -20.98 -6.57 -1.65
N ALA A 109 -21.50 -5.83 -0.67
CA ALA A 109 -22.18 -6.42 0.49
C ALA A 109 -23.42 -7.21 0.09
N GLU A 110 -24.28 -6.65 -0.77
CA GLU A 110 -25.46 -7.34 -1.30
C GLU A 110 -25.09 -8.63 -2.02
N GLN A 111 -24.07 -8.61 -2.87
CA GLN A 111 -23.62 -9.81 -3.59
C GLN A 111 -23.07 -10.88 -2.65
N PHE A 112 -22.30 -10.49 -1.62
CA PHE A 112 -21.80 -11.43 -0.63
C PHE A 112 -22.94 -12.08 0.14
N ILE A 113 -23.91 -11.30 0.63
CA ILE A 113 -25.08 -11.80 1.35
C ILE A 113 -25.91 -12.74 0.45
N ALA A 114 -26.17 -12.33 -0.78
CA ALA A 114 -26.95 -13.14 -1.73
C ALA A 114 -26.26 -14.48 -2.03
N LYS A 115 -24.94 -14.48 -2.28
CA LYS A 115 -24.18 -15.70 -2.58
C LYS A 115 -24.06 -16.61 -1.36
N ALA A 116 -23.81 -16.05 -0.19
CA ALA A 116 -23.79 -16.83 1.06
C ALA A 116 -25.13 -17.49 1.35
N ARG A 117 -26.27 -16.80 1.12
CA ARG A 117 -27.61 -17.37 1.28
C ARG A 117 -27.91 -18.46 0.25
N GLN A 118 -27.46 -18.30 -0.98
CA GLN A 118 -27.74 -19.22 -2.09
C GLN A 118 -26.87 -20.48 -2.05
N HIS A 119 -25.61 -20.37 -1.65
CA HIS A 119 -24.62 -21.43 -1.83
C HIS A 119 -23.82 -21.78 -0.57
N GLY A 120 -24.11 -21.14 0.57
CA GLY A 120 -23.34 -21.26 1.80
C GLY A 120 -22.24 -20.21 1.93
N THR A 121 -21.81 -19.95 3.16
CA THR A 121 -20.80 -18.91 3.48
C THR A 121 -19.43 -19.25 2.93
N GLU A 122 -19.11 -20.51 2.71
CA GLU A 122 -17.88 -21.03 2.14
C GLU A 122 -17.65 -20.62 0.67
N THR A 123 -18.67 -20.08 0.00
CA THR A 123 -18.52 -19.51 -1.35
C THR A 123 -17.77 -18.18 -1.37
N ILE A 124 -17.62 -17.54 -0.21
CA ILE A 124 -16.86 -16.31 -0.05
C ILE A 124 -15.51 -16.66 0.53
N TRP A 125 -14.51 -16.82 -0.35
CA TRP A 125 -13.18 -17.22 0.03
C TRP A 125 -12.23 -15.99 0.07
N PRO A 126 -11.71 -15.59 1.26
CA PRO A 126 -10.71 -14.55 1.34
C PRO A 126 -9.40 -15.06 0.76
N SER A 127 -8.89 -14.39 -0.28
CA SER A 127 -7.55 -14.65 -0.80
C SER A 127 -6.56 -13.75 -0.09
N VAL A 128 -5.74 -14.31 0.77
CA VAL A 128 -4.62 -13.62 1.42
C VAL A 128 -3.31 -14.18 0.90
N PHE A 129 -2.48 -13.32 0.34
CA PHE A 129 -1.10 -13.67 0.07
C PHE A 129 -0.32 -13.58 1.38
N THR A 130 -0.23 -14.70 2.07
CA THR A 130 0.74 -14.84 3.13
C THR A 130 2.02 -15.39 2.51
N THR A 131 3.09 -14.62 2.52
CA THR A 131 4.43 -15.20 2.35
C THR A 131 4.77 -15.93 3.65
N SER A 132 3.98 -16.94 4.00
CA SER A 132 4.45 -17.89 4.98
C SER A 132 5.63 -18.60 4.35
N ALA A 133 6.81 -18.19 4.68
CA ALA A 133 7.97 -19.05 4.55
C ALA A 133 7.65 -20.27 5.41
N SER A 134 7.12 -21.31 4.78
CA SER A 134 7.15 -22.63 5.35
C SER A 134 8.62 -22.98 5.48
N SER A 135 9.09 -22.93 6.72
CA SER A 135 10.34 -23.52 7.17
C SER A 135 10.38 -25.00 6.85
#